data_ec29c899b1c26d915131cb11f67cc693
#
_entry.id   ec29c899b1c26d915131cb11f67cc693
#
_cell.length_a   1.000
_cell.length_b   1.000
_cell.length_c   1.000
_cell.angle_alpha   90.00
_cell.angle_beta   90.00
_cell.angle_gamma   90.00
#
_symmetry.space_group_name_H-M   'P 1'
#
loop_
_entity.id
_entity.type
_entity.pdbx_description
1 polymer ?
#
loop_
_entity_poly.entity_id
_entity_poly.type
_entity_poly.pdbx_seq_one_letter_code
_entity_poly.pdbx_strand_id
1 'polypeptide(L)'
;MSPKKTSLYPVHEKLGASFTDFGGWDMPLKYANDVAEHEAVRTRAGIFDLSHMGEFRVTGPDAGAFLDYALVSNMSILKVGKAKYSILVNDKGGVIDDLITYRLGDEEFMVVPNASNIDTDFVAMSERLGDFNVEFVNESDQT
;
A
#
# COMPACT_ATOMS: atom_id res chain seq x y z
N MET A 1 -16.94 9.89 -12.45
CA MET A 1 -15.59 10.49 -12.47
C MET A 1 -14.75 9.70 -13.46
N SER A 2 -13.79 10.32 -14.14
CA SER A 2 -12.83 9.57 -14.96
C SER A 2 -11.90 8.77 -14.01
N PRO A 3 -11.50 7.53 -14.39
CA PRO A 3 -10.60 6.74 -13.57
C PRO A 3 -9.25 7.45 -13.35
N LYS A 4 -8.62 7.20 -12.21
CA LYS A 4 -7.26 7.66 -11.92
C LYS A 4 -6.27 6.93 -12.84
N LYS A 5 -5.11 7.55 -13.10
CA LYS A 5 -4.05 6.98 -13.92
C LYS A 5 -2.74 7.01 -13.16
N THR A 6 -1.94 5.96 -13.27
CA THR A 6 -0.59 5.93 -12.69
C THR A 6 0.35 6.89 -13.45
N SER A 7 1.46 7.24 -12.83
CA SER A 7 2.52 8.02 -13.49
C SER A 7 3.10 7.31 -14.72
N LEU A 8 3.02 5.99 -14.77
CA LEU A 8 3.50 5.16 -15.89
C LEU A 8 2.43 4.90 -16.97
N TYR A 9 1.21 5.41 -16.82
CA TYR A 9 0.12 5.19 -17.78
C TYR A 9 0.53 5.47 -19.25
N PRO A 10 1.22 6.59 -19.60
CA PRO A 10 1.65 6.83 -20.98
C PRO A 10 2.66 5.79 -21.49
N VAL A 11 3.43 5.19 -20.60
CA VAL A 11 4.36 4.10 -20.95
C VAL A 11 3.59 2.84 -21.30
N HIS A 12 2.56 2.51 -20.52
CA HIS A 12 1.69 1.36 -20.76
C HIS A 12 0.94 1.50 -22.08
N GLU A 13 0.38 2.69 -22.39
CA GLU A 13 -0.25 2.97 -23.69
C GLU A 13 0.73 2.75 -24.86
N LYS A 14 1.93 3.29 -24.74
CA LYS A 14 2.98 3.17 -25.79
C LYS A 14 3.39 1.70 -26.01
N LEU A 15 3.34 0.88 -24.96
CA LEU A 15 3.64 -0.55 -25.02
C LEU A 15 2.45 -1.39 -25.51
N GLY A 16 1.32 -0.76 -25.80
CA GLY A 16 0.12 -1.44 -26.33
C GLY A 16 -0.69 -2.19 -25.27
N ALA A 17 -0.62 -1.75 -24.01
CA ALA A 17 -1.43 -2.34 -22.95
C ALA A 17 -2.93 -2.19 -23.23
N SER A 18 -3.71 -3.22 -22.92
CA SER A 18 -5.14 -3.08 -22.67
C SER A 18 -5.37 -2.71 -21.20
N PHE A 19 -6.39 -1.89 -20.93
CA PHE A 19 -6.65 -1.38 -19.61
C PHE A 19 -7.97 -1.92 -19.04
N THR A 20 -8.07 -1.87 -17.72
CA THR A 20 -9.29 -2.23 -16.98
C THR A 20 -9.46 -1.33 -15.77
N ASP A 21 -10.70 -1.10 -15.34
CA ASP A 21 -10.98 -0.46 -14.05
C ASP A 21 -10.57 -1.39 -12.92
N PHE A 22 -9.69 -0.89 -12.07
CA PHE A 22 -9.25 -1.57 -10.86
C PHE A 22 -9.38 -0.62 -9.67
N GLY A 23 -10.51 -0.67 -8.98
CA GLY A 23 -10.78 0.18 -7.82
C GLY A 23 -10.76 1.69 -8.12
N GLY A 24 -11.23 2.10 -9.30
CA GLY A 24 -11.25 3.49 -9.74
C GLY A 24 -9.97 3.95 -10.45
N TRP A 25 -9.02 3.04 -10.67
CA TRP A 25 -7.81 3.27 -11.45
C TRP A 25 -7.90 2.59 -12.82
N ASP A 26 -7.41 3.25 -13.86
CA ASP A 26 -7.26 2.70 -15.20
C ASP A 26 -5.92 1.95 -15.29
N MET A 27 -5.95 0.66 -14.94
CA MET A 27 -4.75 -0.17 -14.78
C MET A 27 -4.48 -1.04 -15.99
N PRO A 28 -3.20 -1.26 -16.37
CA PRO A 28 -2.85 -2.19 -17.43
C PRO A 28 -3.23 -3.62 -17.04
N LEU A 29 -4.07 -4.26 -17.85
CA LEU A 29 -4.49 -5.65 -17.66
C LEU A 29 -3.50 -6.63 -18.29
N LYS A 30 -3.10 -6.35 -19.52
CA LYS A 30 -2.13 -7.15 -20.30
C LYS A 30 -1.60 -6.36 -21.48
N TYR A 31 -0.48 -6.81 -22.05
CA TYR A 31 0.12 -6.20 -23.25
C TYR A 31 -0.18 -7.02 -24.51
N ALA A 32 0.22 -8.28 -24.54
CA ALA A 32 -0.02 -9.16 -25.68
C ALA A 32 -0.87 -10.38 -25.29
N ASN A 33 -0.43 -11.12 -24.29
CA ASN A 33 -1.04 -12.38 -23.88
C ASN A 33 -0.82 -12.62 -22.40
N ASP A 34 -1.89 -12.60 -21.62
CA ASP A 34 -1.90 -12.75 -20.17
C ASP A 34 -1.30 -14.09 -19.70
N VAL A 35 -1.54 -15.19 -20.42
CA VAL A 35 -0.97 -16.52 -20.11
C VAL A 35 0.54 -16.50 -20.29
N ALA A 36 1.04 -15.95 -21.41
CA ALA A 36 2.48 -15.86 -21.67
C ALA A 36 3.20 -14.91 -20.67
N GLU A 37 2.54 -13.82 -20.29
CA GLU A 37 3.03 -12.87 -19.26
C GLU A 37 3.08 -13.54 -17.89
N HIS A 38 2.04 -14.28 -17.51
CA HIS A 38 2.04 -15.09 -16.30
C HIS A 38 3.16 -16.15 -16.30
N GLU A 39 3.36 -16.86 -17.40
CA GLU A 39 4.43 -17.85 -17.53
C GLU A 39 5.81 -17.18 -17.39
N ALA A 40 6.00 -15.98 -17.94
CA ALA A 40 7.23 -15.22 -17.80
C ALA A 40 7.56 -14.92 -16.33
N VAL A 41 6.58 -14.52 -15.53
CA VAL A 41 6.75 -14.31 -14.08
C VAL A 41 7.14 -15.60 -13.37
N ARG A 42 6.56 -16.76 -13.77
CA ARG A 42 6.80 -18.06 -13.14
C ARG A 42 8.14 -18.68 -13.50
N THR A 43 8.65 -18.42 -14.70
CA THR A 43 9.83 -19.10 -15.25
C THR A 43 11.03 -18.19 -15.49
N ARG A 44 10.84 -16.88 -15.46
CA ARG A 44 11.88 -15.87 -15.73
C ARG A 44 11.78 -14.72 -14.75
N ALA A 45 11.26 -13.57 -15.19
CA ALA A 45 11.03 -12.39 -14.37
C ALA A 45 9.85 -11.58 -14.91
N GLY A 46 9.18 -10.84 -14.03
CA GLY A 46 8.15 -9.87 -14.36
C GLY A 46 8.35 -8.58 -13.57
N ILE A 47 7.92 -7.47 -14.16
CA ILE A 47 7.86 -6.16 -13.51
C ILE A 47 6.41 -5.70 -13.47
N PHE A 48 6.01 -5.07 -12.38
CA PHE A 48 4.65 -4.61 -12.15
C PHE A 48 4.64 -3.12 -11.77
N ASP A 49 3.71 -2.36 -12.35
CA ASP A 49 3.40 -1.01 -11.88
C ASP A 49 2.52 -1.11 -10.62
N LEU A 50 3.02 -0.61 -9.50
CA LEU A 50 2.32 -0.56 -8.22
C LEU A 50 2.02 0.88 -7.78
N SER A 51 2.19 1.87 -8.65
CA SER A 51 2.02 3.30 -8.32
C SER A 51 0.59 3.68 -7.93
N HIS A 52 -0.38 2.77 -8.06
CA HIS A 52 -1.74 2.96 -7.57
C HIS A 52 -1.90 2.67 -6.07
N MET A 53 -0.96 1.93 -5.48
CA MET A 53 -1.00 1.62 -4.04
C MET A 53 -0.72 2.88 -3.21
N GLY A 54 -1.28 2.91 -1.99
CA GLY A 54 -1.00 3.99 -1.06
C GLY A 54 0.34 3.82 -0.36
N GLU A 55 0.88 4.93 0.13
CA GLU A 55 2.06 4.98 0.98
C GLU A 55 1.84 5.92 2.16
N PHE A 56 1.92 5.38 3.37
CA PHE A 56 1.90 6.17 4.61
C PHE A 56 3.24 6.06 5.30
N ARG A 57 3.82 7.21 5.65
CA ARG A 57 5.02 7.29 6.48
C ARG A 57 4.63 7.44 7.94
N VAL A 58 5.26 6.64 8.81
CA VAL A 58 5.10 6.70 10.27
C VAL A 58 6.49 6.85 10.87
N THR A 59 6.76 7.98 11.51
CA THR A 59 8.06 8.27 12.13
C THR A 59 7.90 8.76 13.56
N GLY A 60 8.88 8.46 14.41
CA GLY A 60 8.95 8.92 15.78
C GLY A 60 9.17 7.80 16.80
N PRO A 61 9.49 8.18 18.04
CA PRO A 61 9.82 7.21 19.08
C PRO A 61 8.70 6.22 19.40
N ASP A 62 7.45 6.61 19.19
CA ASP A 62 6.29 5.74 19.45
C ASP A 62 5.74 5.07 18.18
N ALA A 63 6.44 5.17 17.03
CA ALA A 63 5.95 4.64 15.74
C ALA A 63 5.60 3.16 15.79
N GLY A 64 6.45 2.32 16.41
CA GLY A 64 6.15 0.90 16.59
C GLY A 64 4.94 0.65 17.50
N ALA A 65 4.84 1.36 18.61
CA ALA A 65 3.74 1.24 19.57
C ALA A 65 2.40 1.72 18.98
N PHE A 66 2.44 2.81 18.23
CA PHE A 66 1.28 3.29 17.47
C PHE A 66 0.77 2.24 16.48
N LEU A 67 1.67 1.64 15.71
CA LEU A 67 1.29 0.60 14.75
C LEU A 67 0.79 -0.68 15.42
N ASP A 68 1.31 -1.05 16.59
CA ASP A 68 0.79 -2.17 17.40
C ASP A 68 -0.63 -1.89 17.91
N TYR A 69 -0.95 -0.64 18.20
CA TYR A 69 -2.29 -0.21 18.58
C TYR A 69 -3.25 -0.10 17.39
N ALA A 70 -2.75 0.43 16.28
CA ALA A 70 -3.57 0.68 15.10
C ALA A 70 -3.91 -0.58 14.30
N LEU A 71 -3.03 -1.58 14.29
CA LEU A 71 -3.11 -2.78 13.47
C LEU A 71 -3.24 -4.06 14.33
N VAL A 72 -3.71 -5.14 13.72
CA VAL A 72 -3.86 -6.44 14.40
C VAL A 72 -2.51 -7.09 14.70
N SER A 73 -1.50 -6.85 13.86
CA SER A 73 -0.18 -7.48 14.02
C SER A 73 0.77 -6.58 14.82
N ASN A 74 1.63 -7.20 15.62
CA ASN A 74 2.71 -6.53 16.34
C ASN A 74 3.80 -6.07 15.38
N MET A 75 3.96 -4.75 15.19
CA MET A 75 4.94 -4.13 14.30
C MET A 75 6.22 -3.69 15.02
N SER A 76 6.12 -3.38 16.33
CA SER A 76 7.27 -2.97 17.15
C SER A 76 8.39 -4.03 17.19
N ILE A 77 8.04 -5.31 17.07
CA ILE A 77 9.01 -6.43 17.06
C ILE A 77 9.54 -6.76 15.66
N LEU A 78 9.05 -6.10 14.61
CA LEU A 78 9.53 -6.31 13.25
C LEU A 78 10.99 -5.83 13.14
N LYS A 79 11.87 -6.63 12.56
CA LYS A 79 13.28 -6.22 12.36
C LYS A 79 13.38 -5.19 11.25
N VAL A 80 14.29 -4.24 11.38
CA VAL A 80 14.63 -3.26 10.33
C VAL A 80 14.96 -4.00 9.02
N GLY A 81 14.44 -3.49 7.91
CA GLY A 81 14.55 -4.08 6.58
C GLY A 81 13.60 -5.27 6.34
N LYS A 82 12.65 -5.52 7.23
CA LYS A 82 11.61 -6.53 7.04
C LYS A 82 10.24 -5.91 6.86
N ALA A 83 9.35 -6.69 6.25
CA ALA A 83 7.95 -6.37 6.08
C ALA A 83 7.05 -7.39 6.77
N LYS A 84 5.85 -6.97 7.15
CA LYS A 84 4.82 -7.81 7.72
C LYS A 84 3.44 -7.41 7.23
N TYR A 85 2.69 -8.41 6.85
CA TYR A 85 1.28 -8.28 6.48
C TYR A 85 0.42 -8.12 7.74
N SER A 86 -0.58 -7.25 7.68
CA SER A 86 -1.50 -7.01 8.78
C SER A 86 -2.89 -6.65 8.29
N ILE A 87 -3.79 -6.46 9.23
CA ILE A 87 -5.19 -6.11 8.99
C ILE A 87 -5.51 -4.87 9.82
N LEU A 88 -6.21 -3.92 9.22
CA LEU A 88 -6.86 -2.80 9.87
C LEU A 88 -8.32 -3.18 10.14
N VAL A 89 -8.78 -3.07 11.38
CA VAL A 89 -10.12 -3.47 11.80
C VAL A 89 -10.86 -2.32 12.47
N ASN A 90 -12.19 -2.33 12.41
CA ASN A 90 -13.03 -1.41 13.16
C ASN A 90 -13.31 -1.91 14.59
N ASP A 91 -13.99 -1.09 15.40
CA ASP A 91 -14.29 -1.38 16.81
C ASP A 91 -15.14 -2.65 17.04
N LYS A 92 -15.80 -3.14 15.99
CA LYS A 92 -16.61 -4.36 16.02
C LYS A 92 -15.85 -5.59 15.52
N GLY A 93 -14.55 -5.44 15.21
CA GLY A 93 -13.71 -6.49 14.66
C GLY A 93 -13.93 -6.75 13.16
N GLY A 94 -14.72 -5.91 12.46
CA GLY A 94 -14.86 -5.97 11.03
C GLY A 94 -13.61 -5.43 10.32
N VAL A 95 -13.20 -6.12 9.25
CA VAL A 95 -12.04 -5.71 8.44
C VAL A 95 -12.36 -4.42 7.69
N ILE A 96 -11.47 -3.41 7.80
CA ILE A 96 -11.47 -2.20 6.99
C ILE A 96 -10.61 -2.46 5.77
N ASP A 97 -9.33 -2.86 5.99
CA ASP A 97 -8.39 -3.22 4.93
C ASP A 97 -7.36 -4.25 5.42
N ASP A 98 -6.64 -4.82 4.45
CA ASP A 98 -5.42 -5.60 4.66
C ASP A 98 -4.25 -4.86 4.01
N LEU A 99 -3.11 -4.80 4.69
CA LEU A 99 -2.02 -3.94 4.30
C LEU A 99 -0.65 -4.51 4.69
N ILE A 100 0.40 -3.99 4.10
CA ILE A 100 1.79 -4.37 4.40
C ILE A 100 2.48 -3.21 5.10
N THR A 101 3.18 -3.51 6.20
CA THR A 101 4.05 -2.57 6.90
C THR A 101 5.50 -2.98 6.74
N TYR A 102 6.34 -2.05 6.27
CA TYR A 102 7.80 -2.17 6.18
C TYR A 102 8.42 -1.40 7.33
N ARG A 103 9.41 -2.00 8.02
CA ARG A 103 10.25 -1.25 8.97
C ARG A 103 11.51 -0.79 8.26
N LEU A 104 11.64 0.52 8.06
CA LEU A 104 12.74 1.15 7.34
C LEU A 104 13.90 1.54 8.28
N GLY A 105 13.56 1.88 9.51
CA GLY A 105 14.51 2.28 10.56
C GLY A 105 14.02 1.90 11.95
N ASP A 106 14.76 2.30 12.99
CA ASP A 106 14.37 2.01 14.37
C ASP A 106 13.04 2.66 14.76
N GLU A 107 12.82 3.89 14.27
CA GLU A 107 11.65 4.73 14.53
C GLU A 107 10.92 5.10 13.21
N GLU A 108 11.10 4.30 12.15
CA GLU A 108 10.60 4.62 10.82
C GLU A 108 9.96 3.41 10.17
N PHE A 109 8.69 3.60 9.74
CA PHE A 109 7.90 2.60 9.07
C PHE A 109 7.21 3.19 7.84
N MET A 110 6.94 2.33 6.86
CA MET A 110 6.10 2.60 5.70
C MET A 110 4.94 1.62 5.68
N VAL A 111 3.73 2.12 5.64
CA VAL A 111 2.49 1.32 5.52
C VAL A 111 1.98 1.46 4.10
N VAL A 112 1.68 0.34 3.46
CA VAL A 112 1.19 0.27 2.08
C VAL A 112 -0.24 -0.28 2.10
N PRO A 113 -1.27 0.60 2.10
CA PRO A 113 -2.67 0.23 2.00
C PRO A 113 -3.09 -0.06 0.56
N ASN A 114 -4.24 -0.72 0.39
CA ASN A 114 -4.82 -0.93 -0.92
C ASN A 114 -5.32 0.38 -1.56
N ALA A 115 -5.16 0.49 -2.88
CA ALA A 115 -5.45 1.70 -3.65
C ALA A 115 -6.85 2.28 -3.45
N SER A 116 -7.87 1.43 -3.33
CA SER A 116 -9.26 1.84 -3.12
C SER A 116 -9.56 2.31 -1.69
N ASN A 117 -8.70 2.00 -0.73
CA ASN A 117 -8.92 2.23 0.69
C ASN A 117 -7.99 3.31 1.28
N ILE A 118 -7.11 3.92 0.49
CA ILE A 118 -6.13 4.91 0.96
C ILE A 118 -6.74 5.95 1.90
N ASP A 119 -7.81 6.62 1.48
CA ASP A 119 -8.44 7.67 2.27
C ASP A 119 -9.11 7.11 3.54
N THR A 120 -9.78 5.96 3.43
CA THR A 120 -10.45 5.29 4.55
C THR A 120 -9.45 4.86 5.61
N ASP A 121 -8.35 4.26 5.19
CA ASP A 121 -7.30 3.75 6.07
C ASP A 121 -6.56 4.89 6.76
N PHE A 122 -6.24 5.96 5.99
CA PHE A 122 -5.59 7.13 6.55
C PHE A 122 -6.43 7.78 7.65
N VAL A 123 -7.74 7.93 7.43
CA VAL A 123 -8.67 8.45 8.44
C VAL A 123 -8.73 7.50 9.65
N ALA A 124 -8.96 6.21 9.43
CA ALA A 124 -9.09 5.24 10.51
C ALA A 124 -7.82 5.10 11.36
N MET A 125 -6.63 5.22 10.76
CA MET A 125 -5.37 5.23 11.50
C MET A 125 -5.13 6.58 12.19
N SER A 126 -5.48 7.71 11.55
CA SER A 126 -5.36 9.05 12.15
C SER A 126 -6.19 9.20 13.42
N GLU A 127 -7.40 8.62 13.45
CA GLU A 127 -8.26 8.62 14.64
C GLU A 127 -7.65 7.87 15.84
N ARG A 128 -6.62 7.01 15.59
CA ARG A 128 -5.93 6.22 16.60
C ARG A 128 -4.61 6.83 17.08
N LEU A 129 -4.22 7.99 16.55
CA LEU A 129 -2.96 8.63 16.93
C LEU A 129 -2.89 8.97 18.42
N GLY A 130 -4.00 9.41 19.02
CA GLY A 130 -4.05 9.72 20.45
C GLY A 130 -2.88 10.57 20.93
N ASP A 131 -2.20 10.10 22.01
CA ASP A 131 -1.05 10.79 22.62
C ASP A 131 0.31 10.18 22.13
N PHE A 132 0.33 9.34 21.13
CA PHE A 132 1.58 8.78 20.58
C PHE A 132 2.45 9.89 19.96
N ASN A 133 3.73 9.91 20.33
CA ASN A 133 4.71 10.83 19.76
C ASN A 133 5.19 10.32 18.40
N VAL A 134 4.36 10.52 17.38
CA VAL A 134 4.60 10.09 16.00
C VAL A 134 4.19 11.17 15.01
N GLU A 135 4.88 11.21 13.89
CA GLU A 135 4.43 11.86 12.67
C GLU A 135 3.84 10.80 11.74
N PHE A 136 2.60 11.00 11.28
CA PHE A 136 1.87 10.12 10.37
C PHE A 136 1.43 10.89 9.14
N VAL A 137 2.00 10.57 7.99
CA VAL A 137 1.84 11.33 6.74
C VAL A 137 1.40 10.40 5.60
N ASN A 138 0.44 10.87 4.81
CA ASN A 138 0.07 10.23 3.54
C ASN A 138 0.97 10.77 2.41
N GLU A 139 1.85 9.92 1.89
CA GLU A 139 2.80 10.24 0.81
C GLU A 139 2.36 9.64 -0.54
N SER A 140 1.16 9.08 -0.63
CA SER A 140 0.67 8.32 -1.81
C SER A 140 0.74 9.10 -3.14
N ASP A 141 0.65 10.42 -3.10
CA ASP A 141 0.74 11.27 -4.31
C ASP A 141 2.19 11.61 -4.72
N GLN A 142 3.18 11.12 -3.97
CA GLN A 142 4.61 11.42 -4.20
C GLN A 142 5.37 10.29 -4.88
N THR A 143 4.70 9.17 -5.17
CA THR A 143 5.25 7.95 -5.80
C THR A 143 4.82 7.79 -7.26
#